data_93ea2fcc38fc8524163d6e384ec027ca
#
_entry.id   93ea2fcc38fc8524163d6e384ec027ca
#
_cell.length_a   1.000
_cell.length_b   1.000
_cell.length_c   1.000
_cell.angle_alpha   90.00
_cell.angle_beta   90.00
_cell.angle_gamma   90.00
#
_symmetry.space_group_name_H-M   'P 1'
#
loop_
_entity.id
_entity.type
_entity.pdbx_description
1 polymer ?
#
loop_
_entity_poly.entity_id
_entity_poly.type
_entity_poly.pdbx_seq_one_letter_code
_entity_poly.pdbx_strand_id
1 'polypeptide(L)'
;MAQIDETVLLIFQRTLSAGTVRCSRPDGVRYFEVNSLDDIRRRVIPFFERFPLLSGKSRDFETFRDIAELMSEGAHRSREGVAKILSLRTSMNRGGKRRYPDQVILETLRLEESSEAIRQAPVICAG
;
A
#
# COMPACT_ATOMS: atom_id res chain seq x y z
N MET A 1 2.57 -4.45 -9.30
CA MET A 1 2.61 -5.50 -10.32
C MET A 1 4.04 -5.66 -10.83
N ALA A 2 4.53 -6.88 -10.93
CA ALA A 2 5.89 -7.19 -11.35
C ALA A 2 5.87 -8.10 -12.58
N GLN A 3 6.67 -7.76 -13.58
CA GLN A 3 6.76 -8.48 -14.84
C GLN A 3 8.17 -8.37 -15.41
N ILE A 4 8.59 -9.39 -16.17
CA ILE A 4 9.83 -9.32 -16.93
C ILE A 4 9.61 -8.49 -18.21
N ASP A 5 8.46 -8.65 -18.84
CA ASP A 5 8.08 -7.86 -20.01
C ASP A 5 7.41 -6.56 -19.57
N GLU A 6 8.00 -5.43 -19.95
CA GLU A 6 7.51 -4.13 -19.55
C GLU A 6 6.27 -3.66 -20.35
N THR A 7 5.94 -4.31 -21.47
CA THR A 7 4.82 -3.90 -22.32
C THR A 7 3.51 -3.88 -21.54
N VAL A 8 3.24 -4.92 -20.75
CA VAL A 8 2.03 -5.01 -19.95
C VAL A 8 1.99 -3.89 -18.90
N LEU A 9 3.13 -3.60 -18.28
CA LEU A 9 3.22 -2.55 -17.27
C LEU A 9 2.99 -1.15 -17.86
N LEU A 10 3.48 -0.91 -19.06
CA LEU A 10 3.25 0.35 -19.77
C LEU A 10 1.78 0.52 -20.15
N ILE A 11 1.11 -0.57 -20.50
CA ILE A 11 -0.34 -0.54 -20.75
C ILE A 11 -1.08 -0.15 -19.47
N PHE A 12 -0.70 -0.72 -18.33
CA PHE A 12 -1.28 -0.35 -17.04
C PHE A 12 -1.07 1.12 -16.71
N GLN A 13 0.14 1.60 -16.88
CA GLN A 13 0.48 2.99 -16.63
C GLN A 13 -0.38 3.94 -17.47
N ARG A 14 -0.54 3.63 -18.74
CA ARG A 14 -1.35 4.43 -19.66
C ARG A 14 -2.82 4.36 -19.32
N THR A 15 -3.33 3.18 -19.02
CA THR A 15 -4.75 2.96 -18.70
C THR A 15 -5.15 3.69 -17.42
N LEU A 16 -4.32 3.62 -16.39
CA LEU A 16 -4.57 4.29 -15.12
C LEU A 16 -4.20 5.77 -15.14
N SER A 17 -3.40 6.20 -16.10
CA SER A 17 -2.83 7.55 -16.16
C SER A 17 -2.10 7.90 -14.86
N ALA A 18 -1.45 6.93 -14.24
CA ALA A 18 -0.76 7.09 -12.96
C ALA A 18 0.29 6.00 -12.80
N GLY A 19 1.21 6.23 -11.88
CA GLY A 19 2.21 5.26 -11.52
C GLY A 19 3.49 5.33 -12.35
N THR A 20 4.46 4.55 -11.94
CA THR A 20 5.77 4.48 -12.59
C THR A 20 6.17 3.03 -12.83
N VAL A 21 6.95 2.81 -13.88
CA VAL A 21 7.56 1.50 -14.16
C VAL A 21 9.01 1.58 -13.72
N ARG A 22 9.42 0.65 -12.87
CA ARG A 22 10.76 0.57 -12.31
C ARG A 22 11.39 -0.77 -12.62
N CYS A 23 12.69 -0.80 -12.84
CA CYS A 23 13.45 -2.02 -13.07
C CYS A 23 14.28 -2.37 -11.83
N SER A 24 14.18 -3.61 -11.37
CA SER A 24 15.08 -4.15 -10.37
C SER A 24 16.30 -4.72 -11.07
N ARG A 25 17.47 -4.13 -10.81
CA ARG A 25 18.72 -4.51 -11.49
C ARG A 25 19.16 -5.94 -11.22
N PRO A 26 19.06 -6.48 -9.98
CA PRO A 26 19.61 -7.82 -9.71
C PRO A 26 18.95 -8.94 -10.50
N ASP A 27 17.66 -8.85 -10.74
CA ASP A 27 16.91 -9.93 -11.39
C ASP A 27 16.28 -9.52 -12.74
N GLY A 28 16.41 -8.25 -13.11
CA GLY A 28 15.80 -7.73 -14.34
C GLY A 28 14.30 -7.63 -14.32
N VAL A 29 13.67 -7.86 -13.18
CA VAL A 29 12.21 -7.76 -13.06
C VAL A 29 11.78 -6.30 -13.06
N ARG A 30 10.72 -6.00 -13.79
CA ARG A 30 10.14 -4.67 -13.85
C ARG A 30 8.91 -4.59 -12.99
N TYR A 31 8.73 -3.45 -12.34
CA TYR A 31 7.62 -3.22 -11.41
C TYR A 31 6.82 -2.01 -11.84
N PHE A 32 5.50 -2.15 -11.77
CA PHE A 32 4.60 -1.02 -11.85
C PHE A 32 4.18 -0.65 -10.43
N GLU A 33 4.38 0.61 -10.06
CA GLU A 33 4.09 1.11 -8.72
C GLU A 33 3.28 2.39 -8.77
N VAL A 34 2.32 2.50 -7.87
CA VAL A 34 1.60 3.74 -7.61
C VAL A 34 1.82 4.09 -6.15
N ASN A 35 2.58 5.15 -5.89
CA ASN A 35 2.96 5.55 -4.54
C ASN A 35 2.14 6.70 -3.98
N SER A 36 1.51 7.47 -4.85
CA SER A 36 0.68 8.59 -4.42
C SER A 36 -0.67 8.09 -3.93
N LEU A 37 -1.02 8.42 -2.69
CA LEU A 37 -2.33 8.09 -2.13
C LEU A 37 -3.45 8.73 -2.94
N ASP A 38 -3.23 9.94 -3.43
CA ASP A 38 -4.20 10.64 -4.26
C ASP A 38 -4.47 9.90 -5.56
N ASP A 39 -3.41 9.43 -6.23
CA ASP A 39 -3.55 8.63 -7.45
C ASP A 39 -4.23 7.30 -7.17
N ILE A 40 -3.94 6.66 -6.05
CA ILE A 40 -4.60 5.43 -5.64
C ILE A 40 -6.10 5.67 -5.52
N ARG A 41 -6.51 6.72 -4.84
CA ARG A 41 -7.92 7.03 -4.62
C ARG A 41 -8.65 7.47 -5.88
N ARG A 42 -7.99 8.22 -6.74
CA ARG A 42 -8.61 8.82 -7.93
C ARG A 42 -8.52 7.96 -9.18
N ARG A 43 -7.49 7.11 -9.26
CA ARG A 43 -7.21 6.33 -10.47
C ARG A 43 -7.35 4.84 -10.24
N VAL A 44 -6.67 4.31 -9.24
CA VAL A 44 -6.61 2.85 -9.03
C VAL A 44 -7.92 2.32 -8.49
N ILE A 45 -8.44 2.90 -7.43
CA ILE A 45 -9.67 2.41 -6.79
C ILE A 45 -10.87 2.50 -7.73
N PRO A 46 -11.14 3.64 -8.39
CA PRO A 46 -12.25 3.71 -9.34
C PRO A 46 -12.13 2.72 -10.50
N PHE A 47 -10.91 2.46 -10.95
CA PHE A 47 -10.69 1.48 -12.01
C PHE A 47 -11.15 0.09 -11.60
N PHE A 48 -10.75 -0.38 -10.41
CA PHE A 48 -11.12 -1.70 -9.94
C PHE A 48 -12.56 -1.79 -9.41
N GLU A 49 -13.17 -0.68 -9.08
CA GLU A 49 -14.61 -0.66 -8.81
C GLU A 49 -15.40 -0.86 -10.11
N ARG A 50 -14.93 -0.31 -11.20
CA ARG A 50 -15.55 -0.47 -12.52
C ARG A 50 -15.26 -1.84 -13.14
N PHE A 51 -14.05 -2.36 -12.93
CA PHE A 51 -13.61 -3.65 -13.44
C PHE A 51 -13.22 -4.56 -12.27
N PRO A 52 -14.19 -5.16 -11.57
CA PRO A 52 -13.92 -5.89 -10.34
C PRO A 52 -12.97 -7.08 -10.53
N LEU A 53 -12.11 -7.27 -9.55
CA LEU A 53 -11.26 -8.44 -9.47
C LEU A 53 -12.09 -9.67 -9.09
N LEU A 54 -11.63 -10.85 -9.51
CA LEU A 54 -12.33 -12.09 -9.26
C LEU A 54 -11.75 -12.83 -8.06
N SER A 55 -12.57 -13.70 -7.46
CA SER A 55 -12.22 -14.60 -6.35
C SER A 55 -11.66 -13.87 -5.12
N GLY A 56 -10.65 -14.44 -4.44
CA GLY A 56 -10.06 -13.87 -3.23
C GLY A 56 -9.46 -12.49 -3.38
N LYS A 57 -9.06 -12.11 -4.59
CA LYS A 57 -8.51 -10.78 -4.86
C LYS A 57 -9.53 -9.66 -4.73
N SER A 58 -10.80 -9.97 -4.91
CA SER A 58 -11.88 -9.00 -4.68
C SER A 58 -11.91 -8.56 -3.20
N ARG A 59 -11.72 -9.48 -2.27
CA ARG A 59 -11.66 -9.16 -0.84
C ARG A 59 -10.41 -8.36 -0.48
N ASP A 60 -9.29 -8.74 -1.05
CA ASP A 60 -8.05 -7.99 -0.85
C ASP A 60 -8.20 -6.55 -1.35
N PHE A 61 -8.87 -6.37 -2.46
CA PHE A 61 -9.15 -5.04 -2.99
C PHE A 61 -10.05 -4.22 -2.04
N GLU A 62 -11.10 -4.82 -1.51
CA GLU A 62 -11.98 -4.13 -0.56
C GLU A 62 -11.22 -3.66 0.67
N THR A 63 -10.37 -4.53 1.22
CA THR A 63 -9.53 -4.18 2.36
C THR A 63 -8.53 -3.08 2.00
N PHE A 64 -7.93 -3.16 0.83
CA PHE A 64 -7.02 -2.14 0.32
C PHE A 64 -7.72 -0.78 0.22
N ARG A 65 -8.95 -0.76 -0.31
CA ARG A 65 -9.75 0.45 -0.41
C ARG A 65 -10.05 1.05 0.97
N ASP A 66 -10.43 0.21 1.92
CA ASP A 66 -10.73 0.67 3.28
C ASP A 66 -9.48 1.28 3.95
N ILE A 67 -8.32 0.66 3.75
CA ILE A 67 -7.06 1.20 4.26
C ILE A 67 -6.74 2.54 3.60
N ALA A 68 -6.92 2.65 2.29
CA ALA A 68 -6.66 3.90 1.57
C ALA A 68 -7.56 5.03 2.07
N GLU A 69 -8.81 4.74 2.37
CA GLU A 69 -9.73 5.74 2.93
C GLU A 69 -9.30 6.17 4.33
N LEU A 70 -8.91 5.23 5.19
CA LEU A 70 -8.40 5.57 6.51
C LEU A 70 -7.15 6.45 6.42
N MET A 71 -6.25 6.14 5.52
CA MET A 71 -5.05 6.96 5.31
C MET A 71 -5.40 8.36 4.79
N SER A 72 -6.42 8.48 3.96
CA SER A 72 -6.85 9.78 3.46
C SER A 72 -7.44 10.67 4.56
N GLU A 73 -8.01 10.06 5.57
CA GLU A 73 -8.52 10.75 6.75
C GLU A 73 -7.43 11.08 7.77
N GLY A 74 -6.19 10.67 7.50
CA GLY A 74 -5.07 10.88 8.41
C GLY A 74 -4.97 9.87 9.53
N ALA A 75 -5.68 8.75 9.44
CA ALA A 75 -5.66 7.71 10.49
C ALA A 75 -4.26 7.14 10.74
N HIS A 76 -3.41 7.12 9.72
CA HIS A 76 -2.04 6.63 9.84
C HIS A 76 -1.15 7.53 10.71
N ARG A 77 -1.63 8.71 11.12
CA ARG A 77 -0.90 9.64 11.97
C ARG A 77 -1.13 9.41 13.46
N SER A 78 -2.10 8.57 13.81
CA SER A 78 -2.38 8.22 15.19
C SER A 78 -2.09 6.74 15.43
N ARG A 79 -1.75 6.40 16.67
CA ARG A 79 -1.50 5.02 17.05
C ARG A 79 -2.73 4.14 16.88
N GLU A 80 -3.89 4.65 17.26
CA GLU A 80 -5.15 3.92 17.11
C GLU A 80 -5.48 3.67 15.65
N GLY A 81 -5.29 4.68 14.81
CA GLY A 81 -5.51 4.54 13.37
C GLY A 81 -4.55 3.56 12.73
N VAL A 82 -3.28 3.57 13.12
CA VAL A 82 -2.29 2.60 12.64
C VAL A 82 -2.67 1.20 13.09
N ALA A 83 -3.11 1.01 14.33
CA ALA A 83 -3.55 -0.30 14.82
C ALA A 83 -4.73 -0.83 13.99
N LYS A 84 -5.67 0.03 13.64
CA LYS A 84 -6.80 -0.34 12.79
C LYS A 84 -6.35 -0.73 11.39
N ILE A 85 -5.44 0.02 10.79
CA ILE A 85 -4.89 -0.28 9.47
C ILE A 85 -4.15 -1.63 9.49
N LEU A 86 -3.35 -1.87 10.52
CA LEU A 86 -2.62 -3.13 10.66
C LEU A 86 -3.57 -4.32 10.84
N SER A 87 -4.66 -4.13 11.57
CA SER A 87 -5.69 -5.15 11.72
C SER A 87 -6.33 -5.51 10.38
N LEU A 88 -6.64 -4.52 9.56
CA LEU A 88 -7.17 -4.74 8.22
C LEU A 88 -6.15 -5.44 7.32
N ARG A 89 -4.92 -4.98 7.34
CA ARG A 89 -3.84 -5.55 6.53
C ARG A 89 -3.59 -7.03 6.84
N THR A 90 -3.84 -7.46 8.07
CA THR A 90 -3.65 -8.86 8.47
C THR A 90 -4.53 -9.81 7.68
N SER A 91 -5.70 -9.37 7.25
CA SER A 91 -6.62 -10.19 6.45
C SER A 91 -6.25 -10.24 4.97
N MET A 92 -5.39 -9.34 4.50
CA MET A 92 -4.99 -9.31 3.10
C MET A 92 -3.96 -10.39 2.77
N ASN A 93 -4.04 -10.90 1.55
CA ASN A 93 -3.10 -11.90 1.05
C ASN A 93 -2.95 -13.09 2.00
N ARG A 94 -4.02 -13.42 2.71
CA ARG A 94 -4.09 -14.51 3.69
C ARG A 94 -3.00 -14.40 4.77
N GLY A 95 -2.66 -13.16 5.16
CA GLY A 95 -1.69 -12.94 6.22
C GLY A 95 -0.25 -13.31 5.86
N GLY A 96 0.14 -13.24 4.60
CA GLY A 96 1.49 -13.58 4.13
C GLY A 96 2.61 -12.94 4.96
N LYS A 97 3.82 -13.45 4.83
CA LYS A 97 4.98 -12.97 5.58
C LYS A 97 5.19 -11.47 5.37
N ARG A 98 5.43 -10.78 6.47
CA ARG A 98 5.73 -9.35 6.47
C ARG A 98 7.12 -9.10 7.02
N ARG A 99 7.76 -8.08 6.49
CA ARG A 99 9.10 -7.69 6.92
C ARG A 99 9.12 -7.25 8.37
N TYR A 100 8.08 -6.55 8.81
CA TYR A 100 7.94 -6.09 10.19
C TYR A 100 6.62 -6.62 10.76
N PRO A 101 6.65 -7.39 11.87
CA PRO A 101 5.43 -7.78 12.55
C PRO A 101 4.64 -6.56 13.04
N ASP A 102 3.33 -6.67 13.06
CA ASP A 102 2.45 -5.57 13.47
C ASP A 102 2.79 -5.07 14.89
N GLN A 103 3.14 -5.98 15.78
CA GLN A 103 3.50 -5.64 17.15
C GLN A 103 4.73 -4.76 17.23
N VAL A 104 5.74 -5.02 16.41
CA VAL A 104 6.95 -4.21 16.35
C VAL A 104 6.63 -2.78 15.91
N ILE A 105 5.76 -2.64 14.91
CA ILE A 105 5.35 -1.33 14.43
C ILE A 105 4.61 -0.56 15.52
N LEU A 106 3.68 -1.20 16.23
CA LEU A 106 2.92 -0.58 17.30
C LEU A 106 3.80 -0.19 18.49
N GLU A 107 4.79 -1.02 18.84
CA GLU A 107 5.75 -0.69 19.89
C GLU A 107 6.62 0.50 19.52
N THR A 108 7.08 0.56 18.29
CA THR A 108 7.88 1.69 17.79
C THR A 108 7.09 3.00 17.89
N LEU A 109 5.83 2.99 17.48
CA LEU A 109 4.96 4.16 17.60
C LEU A 109 4.75 4.59 19.05
N ARG A 110 4.62 3.61 19.94
CA ARG A 110 4.47 3.89 21.37
C ARG A 110 5.68 4.60 21.93
N LEU A 111 6.88 4.19 21.52
CA LEU A 111 8.11 4.83 21.94
C LEU A 111 8.22 6.25 21.39
N GLU A 112 7.82 6.46 20.14
CA GLU A 112 7.79 7.77 19.51
C GLU A 112 6.84 8.74 20.23
N GLU A 113 5.66 8.28 20.57
CA GLU A 113 4.69 9.07 21.34
C GLU A 113 5.25 9.47 22.71
N SER A 114 6.03 8.59 23.34
CA SER A 114 6.63 8.85 24.65
C SER A 114 7.77 9.85 24.59
N SER A 115 8.51 9.90 23.51
CA SER A 115 9.73 10.72 23.42
C SER A 115 9.47 12.17 23.07
N GLU A 116 8.34 12.50 22.47
CA GLU A 116 8.00 13.82 21.95
C GLU A 116 9.04 14.42 20.99
N ALA A 117 10.18 13.78 20.86
CA ALA A 117 11.31 14.28 20.08
C ALA A 117 11.15 14.02 18.60
N ILE A 118 10.31 13.08 18.23
CA ILE A 118 10.18 12.66 16.85
C ILE A 118 9.00 13.37 16.22
N ARG A 119 9.31 14.37 15.44
CA ARG A 119 8.30 15.18 14.78
C ARG A 119 8.04 14.77 13.36
N GLN A 120 8.93 14.01 12.82
CA GLN A 120 8.81 13.53 11.44
C GLN A 120 9.05 12.06 11.43
N ALA A 121 7.98 11.31 11.25
CA ALA A 121 8.13 9.91 10.90
C ALA A 121 8.87 9.86 9.55
N PRO A 122 9.96 9.09 9.47
CA PRO A 122 10.56 8.87 8.16
C PRO A 122 9.52 8.24 7.26
N VAL A 123 9.42 8.75 6.05
CA VAL A 123 8.56 8.13 5.04
C VAL A 123 9.19 6.77 4.75
N ILE A 124 8.61 5.73 5.30
CA ILE A 124 9.03 4.39 4.98
C ILE A 124 8.35 4.03 3.67
N CYS A 125 9.12 4.09 2.61
CA CYS A 125 8.69 3.47 1.38
C CYS A 125 8.62 1.99 1.63
N ALA A 126 7.41 1.45 1.70
CA ALA A 126 7.21 0.04 1.66
C ALA A 126 7.47 -0.40 0.22
N GLY A 127 8.71 -0.66 -0.08
CA GLY A 127 9.10 -1.18 -1.38
C GLY A 127 9.39 -2.64 -1.31
#